data_947dec922488ff3eb753c7b6ef413284
#
_entry.id   947dec922488ff3eb753c7b6ef413284
#
_cell.length_a   1.000
_cell.length_b   1.000
_cell.length_c   1.000
_cell.angle_alpha   90.00
_cell.angle_beta   90.00
_cell.angle_gamma   90.00
#
_symmetry.space_group_name_H-M   'P 1'
#
loop_
_entity.id
_entity.type
_entity.pdbx_description
1 polymer ?
#
loop_
_entity_poly.entity_id
_entity_poly.type
_entity_poly.pdbx_seq_one_letter_code
_entity_poly.pdbx_strand_id
1 'polypeptide(L)'
;MTPPLHAPTGETLSVPERLIVAPSTGVFRSLSGRGRKPGAAIDRGEIIGEVRSLGVSTAVRSPFAGVLVDVLAVDGQRLRPGQPVAWLRVERPGRTGGDR
;
A
#
# COMPACT_ATOMS: atom_id res chain seq x y z
N MET A 1 -4.99 -27.96 18.92
CA MET A 1 -4.84 -27.54 18.62
C MET A 1 -4.55 -27.06 17.88
N THR A 2 -4.36 -26.79 17.55
CA THR A 2 -4.18 -26.24 16.93
C THR A 2 -3.77 -25.63 16.41
N PRO A 3 -3.69 -25.51 16.36
CA PRO A 3 -3.42 -24.79 15.81
C PRO A 3 -2.82 -24.47 15.11
N PRO A 4 -2.71 -24.59 15.03
CA PRO A 4 -2.19 -24.16 14.44
C PRO A 4 -1.85 -23.66 13.79
N LEU A 5 -1.91 -23.60 13.76
CA LEU A 5 -1.70 -23.04 13.26
C LEU A 5 -1.10 -22.48 13.10
N HIS A 6 -0.90 -22.52 13.30
CA HIS A 6 -0.44 -22.07 13.33
C HIS A 6 0.46 -21.84 13.36
N ALA A 7 0.28 -21.85 13.64
CA ALA A 7 1.40 -21.66 13.96
C ALA A 7 2.41 -21.79 12.99
N PRO A 8 2.52 -22.71 12.66
CA PRO A 8 3.41 -22.84 11.71
C PRO A 8 3.25 -21.78 10.88
N THR A 9 2.22 -21.43 11.05
CA THR A 9 1.89 -20.42 10.32
C THR A 9 2.93 -19.44 10.46
N GLY A 10 3.83 -19.57 11.23
CA GLY A 10 4.82 -18.60 11.35
C GLY A 10 5.42 -18.28 10.06
N GLU A 11 5.54 -19.20 9.20
CA GLU A 11 6.08 -18.92 7.97
C GLU A 11 5.28 -18.05 7.19
N THR A 12 4.07 -18.21 7.25
CA THR A 12 3.23 -17.41 6.45
C THR A 12 3.41 -16.02 6.84
N LEU A 13 3.80 -15.80 8.03
CA LEU A 13 3.94 -14.45 8.45
C LEU A 13 5.19 -13.87 7.96
N SER A 14 6.02 -14.61 7.29
CA SER A 14 7.23 -14.07 6.80
C SER A 14 7.00 -13.12 5.64
N VAL A 15 5.79 -12.99 5.16
CA VAL A 15 5.53 -12.06 4.08
C VAL A 15 4.60 -11.00 4.60
N PRO A 16 5.14 -9.97 5.20
CA PRO A 16 4.29 -8.95 5.78
C PRO A 16 3.58 -8.14 4.73
N GLU A 17 2.37 -7.80 5.00
CA GLU A 17 1.57 -7.00 4.11
C GLU A 17 1.10 -5.77 4.84
N ARG A 18 0.94 -4.69 4.11
CA ARG A 18 0.55 -3.42 4.68
C ARG A 18 -0.41 -2.71 3.77
N LEU A 19 -1.25 -1.90 4.35
CA LEU A 19 -2.16 -1.07 3.60
C LEU A 19 -1.63 0.34 3.56
N ILE A 20 -1.76 0.98 2.42
CA ILE A 20 -1.53 2.41 2.31
C ILE A 20 -2.92 3.02 2.46
N VAL A 21 -3.06 3.97 3.34
CA VAL A 21 -4.37 4.53 3.64
C VAL A 21 -4.45 5.99 3.25
N ALA A 22 -5.67 6.49 3.10
CA ALA A 22 -5.91 7.86 2.72
C ALA A 22 -5.47 8.78 3.87
N PRO A 23 -4.75 9.85 3.56
CA PRO A 23 -4.30 10.78 4.60
C PRO A 23 -5.36 11.78 5.00
N SER A 24 -6.39 11.96 4.19
CA SER A 24 -7.40 12.96 4.45
C SER A 24 -8.67 12.61 3.72
N THR A 25 -9.72 13.38 3.99
CA THR A 25 -10.99 13.22 3.30
C THR A 25 -10.92 13.86 1.93
N GLY A 26 -11.52 13.25 0.96
CA GLY A 26 -11.62 13.85 -0.37
C GLY A 26 -11.80 12.79 -1.44
N VAL A 27 -11.55 13.20 -2.67
CA VAL A 27 -11.76 12.34 -3.82
C VAL A 27 -10.41 11.84 -4.32
N PHE A 28 -10.32 10.54 -4.52
CA PHE A 28 -9.08 9.92 -4.96
C PHE A 28 -8.82 10.13 -6.44
N ARG A 29 -7.56 10.40 -6.78
CA ARG A 29 -7.13 10.45 -8.16
C ARG A 29 -5.79 9.74 -8.26
N SER A 30 -5.69 8.81 -9.20
CA SER A 30 -4.42 8.15 -9.42
C SER A 30 -3.50 9.12 -10.13
N LEU A 31 -2.21 8.94 -9.91
CA LEU A 31 -1.25 9.84 -10.48
C LEU A 31 -1.11 9.61 -11.97
N SER A 32 -1.12 10.66 -12.73
CA SER A 32 -0.90 10.60 -14.17
C SER A 32 -1.90 9.78 -14.90
N GLY A 33 -2.99 9.52 -14.30
CA GLY A 33 -4.01 8.77 -14.99
C GLY A 33 -3.62 7.38 -15.34
N ARG A 34 -2.50 6.94 -14.84
CA ARG A 34 -2.14 5.65 -15.16
C ARG A 34 -1.97 4.89 -13.94
N GLY A 35 -2.46 4.75 -13.00
CA GLY A 35 -2.30 4.00 -11.82
C GLY A 35 -1.18 3.00 -11.85
N ARG A 36 -0.76 2.53 -10.72
CA ARG A 36 0.21 1.48 -10.65
C ARG A 36 -0.49 0.16 -10.86
N LYS A 37 0.21 -0.79 -11.42
CA LYS A 37 -0.37 -2.10 -11.65
C LYS A 37 0.11 -3.08 -10.61
N PRO A 38 -0.68 -4.11 -10.33
CA PRO A 38 -0.23 -5.17 -9.43
C PRO A 38 1.12 -5.70 -9.89
N GLY A 39 2.00 -5.94 -8.96
CA GLY A 39 3.34 -6.38 -9.26
C GLY A 39 4.36 -5.27 -9.36
N ALA A 40 3.91 -4.02 -9.38
CA ALA A 40 4.84 -2.91 -9.51
C ALA A 40 5.61 -2.70 -8.23
N ALA A 41 6.88 -2.32 -8.37
CA ALA A 41 7.69 -2.00 -7.21
C ALA A 41 7.32 -0.60 -6.73
N ILE A 42 7.19 -0.44 -5.44
CA ILE A 42 6.84 0.82 -4.83
C ILE A 42 7.94 1.17 -3.85
N ASP A 43 8.45 2.39 -3.94
CA ASP A 43 9.49 2.84 -3.03
C ASP A 43 8.87 3.55 -1.85
N ARG A 44 9.57 3.57 -0.75
CA ARG A 44 9.14 4.34 0.40
C ARG A 44 9.07 5.81 -0.01
N GLY A 45 8.00 6.46 0.29
CA GLY A 45 7.80 7.86 -0.07
C GLY A 45 7.23 8.09 -1.46
N GLU A 46 7.11 7.05 -2.24
CA GLU A 46 6.58 7.18 -3.59
C GLU A 46 5.13 7.62 -3.53
N ILE A 47 4.75 8.55 -4.41
CA ILE A 47 3.38 9.03 -4.45
C ILE A 47 2.58 8.13 -5.37
N ILE A 48 1.52 7.55 -4.85
CA ILE A 48 0.71 6.64 -5.64
C ILE A 48 -0.59 7.29 -6.10
N GLY A 49 -0.89 8.46 -5.59
CA GLY A 49 -2.11 9.17 -5.99
C GLY A 49 -2.27 10.39 -5.13
N GLU A 50 -3.44 10.99 -5.19
CA GLU A 50 -3.72 12.16 -4.38
C GLU A 50 -5.18 12.15 -3.94
N VAL A 51 -5.47 12.87 -2.88
CA VAL A 51 -6.82 13.06 -2.41
C VAL A 51 -7.11 14.54 -2.52
N ARG A 52 -8.17 14.89 -3.22
CA ARG A 52 -8.53 16.28 -3.43
C ARG A 52 -9.76 16.67 -2.65
N SER A 53 -9.70 17.81 -2.02
CA SER A 53 -10.83 18.33 -1.28
C SER A 53 -10.77 19.84 -1.29
N LEU A 54 -11.82 20.48 -1.75
CA LEU A 54 -11.91 21.96 -1.72
C LEU A 54 -10.69 22.64 -2.31
N GLY A 55 -10.25 22.14 -3.43
CA GLY A 55 -9.11 22.75 -4.11
C GLY A 55 -7.75 22.40 -3.56
N VAL A 56 -7.69 21.58 -2.54
CA VAL A 56 -6.43 21.17 -1.95
C VAL A 56 -6.16 19.72 -2.33
N SER A 57 -4.95 19.46 -2.81
CA SER A 57 -4.53 18.10 -3.15
C SER A 57 -3.53 17.63 -2.11
N THR A 58 -3.77 16.46 -1.56
CA THR A 58 -2.87 15.86 -0.59
C THR A 58 -2.32 14.59 -1.18
N ALA A 59 -1.02 14.47 -1.25
CA ALA A 59 -0.41 13.30 -1.85
C ALA A 59 -0.61 12.07 -0.97
N VAL A 60 -0.86 10.93 -1.61
CA VAL A 60 -0.92 9.66 -0.92
C VAL A 60 0.43 9.00 -1.16
N ARG A 61 1.26 8.95 -0.14
CA ARG A 61 2.60 8.40 -0.26
C ARG A 61 2.66 7.07 0.43
N SER A 62 3.47 6.19 -0.10
CA SER A 62 3.67 4.91 0.54
C SER A 62 4.68 5.06 1.67
N PRO A 63 4.34 4.66 2.88
CA PRO A 63 5.32 4.69 3.97
C PRO A 63 6.23 3.47 3.93
N PHE A 64 6.03 2.58 2.97
CA PHE A 64 6.78 1.34 2.90
C PHE A 64 7.32 1.10 1.50
N ALA A 65 8.43 0.41 1.42
CA ALA A 65 8.93 -0.09 0.14
C ALA A 65 8.41 -1.51 -0.01
N GLY A 66 8.02 -1.88 -1.19
CA GLY A 66 7.52 -3.24 -1.42
C GLY A 66 6.96 -3.41 -2.80
N VAL A 67 6.12 -4.40 -2.95
CA VAL A 67 5.50 -4.74 -4.23
C VAL A 67 4.00 -4.54 -4.09
N LEU A 68 3.42 -3.84 -5.05
CA LEU A 68 1.99 -3.58 -5.02
C LEU A 68 1.23 -4.87 -5.28
N VAL A 69 0.32 -5.21 -4.38
CA VAL A 69 -0.54 -6.35 -4.58
C VAL A 69 -1.80 -5.91 -5.33
N ASP A 70 -2.36 -4.78 -4.92
CA ASP A 70 -3.55 -4.29 -5.58
C ASP A 70 -3.82 -2.84 -5.18
N VAL A 71 -4.51 -2.11 -6.05
CA VAL A 71 -4.97 -0.78 -5.74
C VAL A 71 -6.45 -0.90 -5.41
N LEU A 72 -6.81 -0.47 -4.23
CA LEU A 72 -8.16 -0.65 -3.74
C LEU A 72 -9.06 0.55 -4.02
N ALA A 73 -8.47 1.73 -4.20
CA ALA A 73 -9.26 2.93 -4.49
C ALA A 73 -9.30 3.16 -6.00
N VAL A 74 -10.40 3.71 -6.48
CA VAL A 74 -10.54 4.03 -7.89
C VAL A 74 -10.69 5.52 -8.05
N ASP A 75 -10.31 6.03 -9.22
CA ASP A 75 -10.42 7.46 -9.52
C ASP A 75 -11.85 7.92 -9.30
N GLY A 76 -11.99 9.00 -8.60
CA GLY A 76 -13.31 9.56 -8.34
C GLY A 76 -13.94 9.05 -7.06
N GLN A 77 -13.35 8.07 -6.43
CA GLN A 77 -13.92 7.53 -5.21
C GLN A 77 -13.72 8.50 -4.04
N ARG A 78 -14.75 8.68 -3.23
CA ARG A 78 -14.63 9.53 -2.05
C ARG A 78 -14.04 8.72 -0.91
N LEU A 79 -13.03 9.25 -0.30
CA LEU A 79 -12.31 8.55 0.77
C LEU A 79 -12.38 9.32 2.07
N ARG A 80 -12.19 8.60 3.16
CA ARG A 80 -12.08 9.17 4.49
C ARG A 80 -10.69 8.88 5.00
N PRO A 81 -10.20 9.63 5.97
CA PRO A 81 -8.87 9.36 6.52
C PRO A 81 -8.79 7.94 7.04
N GLY A 82 -7.71 7.26 6.73
CA GLY A 82 -7.53 5.89 7.17
C GLY A 82 -8.13 4.83 6.28
N GLN A 83 -8.90 5.23 5.28
CA GLN A 83 -9.51 4.26 4.39
C GLN A 83 -8.44 3.66 3.48
N PRO A 84 -8.45 2.35 3.26
CA PRO A 84 -7.42 1.72 2.45
C PRO A 84 -7.42 2.19 1.00
N VAL A 85 -6.25 2.46 0.47
CA VAL A 85 -6.05 2.90 -0.89
C VAL A 85 -5.33 1.83 -1.70
N ALA A 86 -4.36 1.17 -1.10
CA ALA A 86 -3.57 0.18 -1.80
C ALA A 86 -3.02 -0.83 -0.81
N TRP A 87 -2.60 -1.95 -1.34
CA TRP A 87 -2.15 -3.07 -0.54
C TRP A 87 -0.78 -3.48 -1.05
N LEU A 88 0.21 -3.49 -0.17
CA LEU A 88 1.58 -3.85 -0.52
C LEU A 88 2.07 -5.05 0.24
N ARG A 89 2.98 -5.77 -0.41
CA ARG A 89 3.75 -6.78 0.26
C ARG A 89 5.10 -6.13 0.53
N VAL A 90 5.44 -5.99 1.78
CA VAL A 90 6.59 -5.20 2.18
C VAL A 90 7.86 -6.02 2.13
N GLU A 91 8.94 -5.41 1.61
CA GLU A 91 10.20 -6.08 1.56
C GLU A 91 10.84 -6.11 2.93
N ARG A 92 11.53 -7.20 3.23
CA ARG A 92 12.20 -7.27 4.44
C ARG A 92 13.59 -6.87 4.24
N PRO A 93 14.02 -5.81 4.80
CA PRO A 93 15.33 -5.29 4.57
C PRO A 93 16.43 -6.27 4.85
N GLY A 94 16.36 -6.91 5.92
CA GLY A 94 17.41 -7.76 6.26
C GLY A 94 17.61 -8.89 5.32
N ARG A 95 16.52 -9.36 4.75
CA ARG A 95 16.57 -10.37 3.95
C ARG A 95 17.33 -10.11 2.74
N THR A 96 17.19 -9.03 2.23
CA THR A 96 17.79 -8.73 1.03
C THR A 96 19.22 -8.78 1.20
N GLY A 97 19.68 -8.18 2.17
CA GLY A 97 21.01 -8.10 2.32
C GLY A 97 21.57 -9.43 2.49
N GLY A 98 20.86 -10.21 3.10
CA GLY A 98 21.35 -11.42 3.40
C GLY A 98 21.68 -12.21 2.26
N ASP A 99 21.16 -11.84 1.25
CA ASP A 99 21.32 -12.53 0.19
C ASP A 99 22.56 -12.59 -0.23
N ARG A 100 23.17 -12.24 0.04
CA ARG A 100 24.23 -12.29 -0.38
C ARG A 100 25.04 -12.72 -0.02
#